data_f73d89e7e9456c6d8b661917af475a03
#
_entry.id   f73d89e7e9456c6d8b661917af475a03
#
_cell.length_a   1.000
_cell.length_b   1.000
_cell.length_c   1.000
_cell.angle_alpha   90.00
_cell.angle_beta   90.00
_cell.angle_gamma   90.00
#
_symmetry.space_group_name_H-M   'P 1'
#
loop_
_entity.id
_entity.type
_entity.pdbx_description
1 polymer ?
#
loop_
_entity_poly.entity_id
_entity_poly.type
_entity_poly.pdbx_seq_one_letter_code
_entity_poly.pdbx_strand_id
1 'polypeptide(L)'
;MLWIEEQINSIFAQIGVDIDLYISIDISVDQTYQWCLSLAQMDERVTILSYGERFGGAARNFFRLIREVNFDKYDFVALADQDDIWLPEKLERATIMIQQHDLQAFSSDVIAFFQDGREQLIKKSHSQKRFDYFFESAGPGCTYVFRSPALSQFKQFLIANWLTVNDLTFHDWVLYAYFRHHQLAWQIDNQPTMRYRRHEFNQIGPNVGLGAYMNRLGMVQSKWYSKEVEKLFRLIDPKGASGLKLERSFLIRHYRQLRRHPKEALALLFLLLLGQY
;
A
#
# COMPACT_ATOMS: atom_id res chain seq x y z
N MET A 1 17.14 -9.84 6.23
CA MET A 1 18.33 -9.00 5.91
C MET A 1 18.76 -9.03 4.44
N LEU A 2 18.25 -9.93 3.61
CA LEU A 2 18.77 -10.17 2.25
C LEU A 2 18.78 -8.95 1.31
N TRP A 3 17.84 -8.00 1.42
CA TRP A 3 17.66 -6.93 0.43
C TRP A 3 17.62 -5.51 1.01
N ILE A 4 17.62 -5.36 2.32
CA ILE A 4 17.44 -4.07 3.01
C ILE A 4 18.53 -3.05 2.65
N GLU A 5 19.78 -3.51 2.47
CA GLU A 5 20.89 -2.65 2.08
C GLU A 5 20.69 -2.07 0.66
N GLU A 6 20.28 -2.91 -0.29
CA GLU A 6 19.99 -2.49 -1.65
C GLU A 6 18.83 -1.48 -1.69
N GLN A 7 17.78 -1.75 -0.91
CA GLN A 7 16.64 -0.83 -0.79
C GLN A 7 17.08 0.52 -0.20
N ILE A 8 17.79 0.53 0.92
CA ILE A 8 18.22 1.78 1.58
C ILE A 8 19.17 2.58 0.68
N ASN A 9 20.09 1.91 0.00
CA ASN A 9 20.96 2.56 -0.98
C ASN A 9 20.14 3.21 -2.12
N SER A 10 19.10 2.55 -2.60
CA SER A 10 18.21 3.12 -3.62
C SER A 10 17.38 4.31 -3.11
N ILE A 11 17.02 4.33 -1.83
CA ILE A 11 16.36 5.47 -1.18
C ILE A 11 17.32 6.67 -1.09
N PHE A 12 18.55 6.47 -0.63
CA PHE A 12 19.51 7.57 -0.52
C PHE A 12 20.09 8.02 -1.87
N ALA A 13 19.89 7.26 -2.94
CA ALA A 13 20.23 7.64 -4.31
C ALA A 13 19.14 8.48 -5.01
N GLN A 14 18.07 8.84 -4.31
CA GLN A 14 17.03 9.70 -4.89
C GLN A 14 17.57 11.11 -5.18
N ILE A 15 17.13 11.68 -6.30
CA ILE A 15 17.51 13.03 -6.73
C ILE A 15 16.40 14.05 -6.44
N GLY A 16 16.77 15.32 -6.34
CA GLY A 16 15.82 16.43 -6.22
C GLY A 16 15.10 16.53 -4.88
N VAL A 17 15.51 15.77 -3.86
CA VAL A 17 14.89 15.74 -2.52
C VAL A 17 15.92 15.50 -1.42
N ASP A 18 15.65 16.02 -0.23
CA ASP A 18 16.34 15.66 1.01
C ASP A 18 15.53 14.61 1.76
N ILE A 19 16.18 13.60 2.35
CA ILE A 19 15.52 12.43 2.92
C ILE A 19 15.97 12.20 4.36
N ASP A 20 15.00 12.06 5.26
CA ASP A 20 15.14 11.38 6.55
C ASP A 20 14.44 10.02 6.48
N LEU A 21 15.09 8.97 6.94
CA LEU A 21 14.60 7.60 6.90
C LEU A 21 14.21 7.10 8.29
N TYR A 22 12.95 6.73 8.47
CA TYR A 22 12.44 6.11 9.69
C TYR A 22 12.23 4.62 9.47
N ILE A 23 12.86 3.79 10.31
CA ILE A 23 12.80 2.33 10.19
C ILE A 23 12.03 1.74 11.37
N SER A 24 11.02 0.96 11.09
CA SER A 24 10.33 0.11 12.08
C SER A 24 10.63 -1.35 11.79
N ILE A 25 11.18 -2.04 12.79
CA ILE A 25 11.64 -3.42 12.66
C ILE A 25 10.75 -4.31 13.52
N ASP A 26 10.14 -5.32 12.90
CA ASP A 26 9.48 -6.41 13.63
C ASP A 26 10.51 -7.31 14.32
N ILE A 27 10.18 -7.91 15.45
CA ILE A 27 11.09 -8.85 16.10
C ILE A 27 11.51 -9.94 15.11
N SER A 28 12.79 -10.02 14.84
CA SER A 28 13.41 -11.01 13.98
C SER A 28 14.54 -11.73 14.69
N VAL A 29 14.84 -12.95 14.22
CA VAL A 29 15.94 -13.78 14.75
C VAL A 29 17.24 -13.58 13.99
N ASP A 30 17.23 -12.75 12.96
CA ASP A 30 18.39 -12.42 12.14
C ASP A 30 19.08 -11.13 12.62
N GLN A 31 20.15 -10.73 11.94
CA GLN A 31 20.95 -9.56 12.30
C GLN A 31 20.39 -8.23 11.80
N THR A 32 19.13 -8.18 11.31
CA THR A 32 18.53 -6.96 10.73
C THR A 32 18.55 -5.78 11.71
N TYR A 33 18.19 -6.02 12.97
CA TYR A 33 18.17 -4.95 13.98
C TYR A 33 19.56 -4.38 14.24
N GLN A 34 20.56 -5.23 14.45
CA GLN A 34 21.96 -4.81 14.72
C GLN A 34 22.54 -4.04 13.52
N TRP A 35 22.25 -4.52 12.31
CA TRP A 35 22.68 -3.84 11.09
C TRP A 35 22.05 -2.44 10.97
N CYS A 36 20.75 -2.33 11.20
CA CYS A 36 20.06 -1.02 11.18
C CYS A 36 20.59 -0.07 12.27
N LEU A 37 20.89 -0.58 13.47
CA LEU A 37 21.52 0.23 14.53
C LEU A 37 22.88 0.78 14.10
N SER A 38 23.72 -0.06 13.48
CA SER A 38 25.02 0.39 12.96
C SER A 38 24.85 1.46 11.89
N LEU A 39 23.86 1.31 11.01
CA LEU A 39 23.53 2.32 10.00
C LEU A 39 23.11 3.67 10.63
N ALA A 40 22.23 3.64 11.63
CA ALA A 40 21.77 4.85 12.32
C ALA A 40 22.89 5.56 13.12
N GLN A 41 23.95 4.83 13.53
CA GLN A 41 25.12 5.43 14.13
C GLN A 41 26.04 6.11 13.12
N MET A 42 26.01 5.68 11.85
CA MET A 42 26.87 6.21 10.79
C MET A 42 26.19 7.31 9.97
N ASP A 43 24.85 7.36 9.93
CA ASP A 43 24.08 8.30 9.13
C ASP A 43 22.97 8.92 9.98
N GLU A 44 23.10 10.23 10.28
CA GLU A 44 22.15 10.98 11.12
C GLU A 44 20.74 11.10 10.52
N ARG A 45 20.61 10.84 9.22
CA ARG A 45 19.30 10.80 8.53
C ARG A 45 18.47 9.58 8.89
N VAL A 46 19.09 8.56 9.51
CA VAL A 46 18.42 7.29 9.85
C VAL A 46 17.95 7.30 11.29
N THR A 47 16.66 7.12 11.49
CA THR A 47 16.03 6.96 12.81
C THR A 47 15.36 5.60 12.91
N ILE A 48 15.70 4.82 13.96
CA ILE A 48 15.06 3.54 14.23
C ILE A 48 14.03 3.73 15.34
N LEU A 49 12.79 3.26 15.10
CA LEU A 49 11.78 3.23 16.14
C LEU A 49 12.11 2.18 17.20
N SER A 50 11.52 2.32 18.40
CA SER A 50 11.74 1.39 19.50
C SER A 50 11.57 -0.08 19.05
N TYR A 51 12.53 -0.92 19.42
CA TYR A 51 12.54 -2.36 19.07
C TYR A 51 12.03 -3.20 20.23
N GLY A 52 11.42 -4.34 19.94
CA GLY A 52 11.03 -5.32 20.97
C GLY A 52 9.56 -5.75 20.90
N GLU A 53 8.80 -5.27 19.90
CA GLU A 53 7.43 -5.70 19.65
C GLU A 53 7.31 -6.55 18.39
N ARG A 54 6.34 -7.46 18.38
CA ARG A 54 5.98 -8.25 17.20
C ARG A 54 4.70 -7.71 16.60
N PHE A 55 4.80 -7.12 15.42
CA PHE A 55 3.64 -6.58 14.69
C PHE A 55 2.98 -7.67 13.83
N GLY A 56 3.76 -8.63 13.33
CA GLY A 56 3.27 -9.82 12.63
C GLY A 56 2.75 -9.54 11.22
N GLY A 57 3.25 -8.49 10.56
CA GLY A 57 2.94 -8.20 9.17
C GLY A 57 3.16 -6.74 8.78
N ALA A 58 3.33 -6.49 7.48
CA ALA A 58 3.66 -5.18 6.94
C ALA A 58 2.61 -4.12 7.30
N ALA A 59 1.32 -4.43 7.21
CA ALA A 59 0.26 -3.46 7.48
C ALA A 59 0.38 -2.83 8.88
N ARG A 60 0.50 -3.67 9.91
CA ARG A 60 0.62 -3.21 11.30
C ARG A 60 1.88 -2.40 11.54
N ASN A 61 2.97 -2.79 10.88
CA ASN A 61 4.24 -2.08 10.97
C ASN A 61 4.18 -0.71 10.29
N PHE A 62 3.52 -0.58 9.14
CA PHE A 62 3.24 0.71 8.50
C PHE A 62 2.28 1.58 9.32
N PHE A 63 1.23 1.02 9.91
CA PHE A 63 0.34 1.77 10.80
C PHE A 63 1.08 2.29 12.03
N ARG A 64 2.01 1.52 12.59
CA ARG A 64 2.90 1.98 13.64
C ARG A 64 3.75 3.15 13.19
N LEU A 65 4.45 3.06 12.06
CA LEU A 65 5.24 4.16 11.50
C LEU A 65 4.41 5.45 11.38
N ILE A 66 3.23 5.35 10.78
CA ILE A 66 2.35 6.51 10.62
C ILE A 66 1.91 7.07 11.99
N ARG A 67 1.63 6.20 12.97
CA ARG A 67 1.21 6.61 14.31
C ARG A 67 2.32 7.31 15.10
N GLU A 68 3.54 6.77 15.06
CA GLU A 68 4.62 7.16 15.99
C GLU A 68 5.52 8.26 15.43
N VAL A 69 5.79 8.27 14.13
CA VAL A 69 6.66 9.27 13.51
C VAL A 69 5.98 10.64 13.49
N ASN A 70 6.67 11.68 13.97
CA ASN A 70 6.27 13.06 13.73
C ASN A 70 6.84 13.52 12.39
N PHE A 71 5.95 13.76 11.43
CA PHE A 71 6.32 14.20 10.09
C PHE A 71 5.85 15.64 9.75
N ASP A 72 5.50 16.43 10.77
CA ASP A 72 5.03 17.82 10.56
C ASP A 72 6.09 18.73 9.94
N LYS A 73 7.39 18.40 10.12
CA LYS A 73 8.51 19.14 9.54
C LYS A 73 8.79 18.81 8.06
N TYR A 74 8.14 17.79 7.51
CA TYR A 74 8.36 17.35 6.13
C TYR A 74 7.25 17.83 5.21
N ASP A 75 7.59 18.11 3.95
CA ASP A 75 6.61 18.43 2.92
C ASP A 75 5.87 17.18 2.46
N PHE A 76 6.59 16.06 2.40
CA PHE A 76 6.09 14.78 1.88
C PHE A 76 6.50 13.61 2.76
N VAL A 77 5.73 12.53 2.68
CA VAL A 77 6.02 11.24 3.31
C VAL A 77 5.87 10.14 2.26
N ALA A 78 6.88 9.29 2.12
CA ALA A 78 6.85 8.12 1.25
C ALA A 78 6.91 6.83 2.07
N LEU A 79 6.24 5.77 1.60
CA LEU A 79 6.32 4.44 2.20
C LEU A 79 7.31 3.57 1.41
N ALA A 80 8.07 2.74 2.11
CA ALA A 80 9.05 1.82 1.52
C ALA A 80 8.94 0.43 2.16
N ASP A 81 8.85 -0.61 1.36
CA ASP A 81 9.10 -1.98 1.79
C ASP A 81 10.62 -2.24 1.82
N GLN A 82 11.08 -3.30 2.48
CA GLN A 82 12.51 -3.55 2.73
C GLN A 82 13.24 -4.25 1.57
N ASP A 83 12.54 -4.60 0.50
CA ASP A 83 12.99 -5.58 -0.50
C ASP A 83 12.90 -5.07 -1.95
N ASP A 84 12.52 -3.81 -2.14
CA ASP A 84 12.37 -3.21 -3.47
C ASP A 84 13.63 -2.43 -3.90
N ILE A 85 13.59 -1.86 -5.11
CA ILE A 85 14.60 -0.93 -5.60
C ILE A 85 13.89 0.29 -6.18
N TRP A 86 14.13 1.46 -5.62
CA TRP A 86 13.59 2.72 -6.14
C TRP A 86 14.42 3.21 -7.32
N LEU A 87 13.78 3.67 -8.38
CA LEU A 87 14.47 4.39 -9.45
C LEU A 87 14.88 5.80 -8.94
N PRO A 88 16.01 6.36 -9.43
CA PRO A 88 16.54 7.62 -8.88
C PRO A 88 15.55 8.78 -8.88
N GLU A 89 14.66 8.85 -9.86
CA GLU A 89 13.70 9.94 -10.05
C GLU A 89 12.35 9.70 -9.36
N LYS A 90 12.20 8.64 -8.55
CA LYS A 90 10.90 8.26 -7.97
C LYS A 90 10.29 9.40 -7.14
N LEU A 91 11.04 9.96 -6.20
CA LEU A 91 10.53 10.99 -5.30
C LEU A 91 10.43 12.35 -6.00
N GLU A 92 11.40 12.73 -6.81
CA GLU A 92 11.33 13.95 -7.62
C GLU A 92 10.08 13.96 -8.49
N ARG A 93 9.82 12.87 -9.23
CA ARG A 93 8.62 12.76 -10.05
C ARG A 93 7.33 12.85 -9.23
N ALA A 94 7.26 12.13 -8.11
CA ALA A 94 6.08 12.14 -7.26
C ALA A 94 5.79 13.54 -6.70
N THR A 95 6.81 14.25 -6.20
CA THR A 95 6.66 15.59 -5.62
C THR A 95 6.28 16.63 -6.67
N ILE A 96 6.87 16.57 -7.86
CA ILE A 96 6.48 17.42 -9.00
C ILE A 96 5.01 17.19 -9.37
N MET A 97 4.59 15.93 -9.54
CA MET A 97 3.20 15.60 -9.90
C MET A 97 2.20 16.06 -8.83
N ILE A 98 2.54 15.84 -7.55
CA ILE A 98 1.72 16.28 -6.42
C ILE A 98 1.56 17.80 -6.43
N GLN A 99 2.63 18.55 -6.67
CA GLN A 99 2.59 20.01 -6.68
C GLN A 99 1.85 20.57 -7.90
N GLN A 100 2.15 20.06 -9.10
CA GLN A 100 1.57 20.56 -10.36
C GLN A 100 0.07 20.31 -10.48
N HIS A 101 -0.43 19.20 -9.91
CA HIS A 101 -1.84 18.81 -10.02
C HIS A 101 -2.61 18.96 -8.69
N ASP A 102 -2.03 19.63 -7.70
CA ASP A 102 -2.60 19.82 -6.36
C ASP A 102 -3.12 18.51 -5.73
N LEU A 103 -2.34 17.44 -5.90
CA LEU A 103 -2.69 16.13 -5.34
C LEU A 103 -2.37 16.09 -3.84
N GLN A 104 -3.05 15.18 -3.14
CA GLN A 104 -2.78 14.88 -1.74
C GLN A 104 -2.01 13.57 -1.57
N ALA A 105 -2.08 12.71 -2.58
CA ALA A 105 -1.32 11.46 -2.65
C ALA A 105 -1.01 11.06 -4.10
N PHE A 106 0.05 10.27 -4.23
CA PHE A 106 0.56 9.75 -5.49
C PHE A 106 0.93 8.27 -5.32
N SER A 107 0.74 7.50 -6.37
CA SER A 107 1.28 6.15 -6.53
C SER A 107 1.58 5.89 -8.00
N SER A 108 2.27 4.80 -8.31
CA SER A 108 2.64 4.48 -9.69
C SER A 108 2.48 3.01 -10.04
N ASP A 109 2.52 2.71 -11.33
CA ASP A 109 2.80 1.38 -11.83
C ASP A 109 4.19 0.93 -11.36
N VAL A 110 4.48 -0.37 -11.36
CA VAL A 110 5.77 -0.93 -10.95
C VAL A 110 6.28 -1.95 -11.97
N ILE A 111 7.60 -2.10 -12.04
CA ILE A 111 8.24 -3.20 -12.76
C ILE A 111 8.50 -4.32 -11.76
N ALA A 112 7.68 -5.37 -11.79
CA ALA A 112 7.97 -6.58 -11.02
C ALA A 112 9.18 -7.28 -11.62
N PHE A 113 10.15 -7.67 -10.78
CA PHE A 113 11.31 -8.44 -11.20
C PHE A 113 11.47 -9.70 -10.34
N PHE A 114 11.94 -10.75 -10.97
CA PHE A 114 12.03 -12.10 -10.41
C PHE A 114 13.50 -12.55 -10.32
N GLN A 115 13.78 -13.53 -9.47
CA GLN A 115 15.13 -14.08 -9.31
C GLN A 115 15.70 -14.69 -10.60
N ASP A 116 14.85 -15.14 -11.51
CA ASP A 116 15.22 -15.70 -12.81
C ASP A 116 15.50 -14.63 -13.90
N GLY A 117 15.51 -13.35 -13.52
CA GLY A 117 15.79 -12.21 -14.41
C GLY A 117 14.59 -11.73 -15.21
N ARG A 118 13.42 -12.36 -15.12
CA ARG A 118 12.21 -11.86 -15.79
C ARG A 118 11.75 -10.56 -15.17
N GLU A 119 11.23 -9.66 -16.01
CA GLU A 119 10.56 -8.43 -15.61
C GLU A 119 9.14 -8.38 -16.18
N GLN A 120 8.23 -7.78 -15.43
CA GLN A 120 6.83 -7.63 -15.83
C GLN A 120 6.27 -6.30 -15.32
N LEU A 121 5.67 -5.51 -16.22
CA LEU A 121 4.90 -4.34 -15.82
C LEU A 121 3.64 -4.77 -15.06
N ILE A 122 3.49 -4.28 -13.84
CA ILE A 122 2.23 -4.36 -13.06
C ILE A 122 1.52 -3.03 -13.20
N LYS A 123 0.52 -3.00 -14.08
CA LYS A 123 -0.27 -1.81 -14.32
C LYS A 123 -1.39 -1.64 -13.29
N LYS A 124 -1.39 -0.52 -12.60
CA LYS A 124 -2.42 -0.07 -11.64
C LYS A 124 -3.10 1.22 -12.07
N SER A 125 -2.50 1.96 -13.00
CA SER A 125 -2.92 3.26 -13.54
C SER A 125 -4.15 3.20 -14.45
N HIS A 126 -5.11 2.33 -14.14
CA HIS A 126 -6.43 2.37 -14.77
C HIS A 126 -7.27 3.51 -14.17
N SER A 127 -8.16 4.08 -14.99
CA SER A 127 -9.04 5.16 -14.54
C SER A 127 -9.83 4.79 -13.29
N GLN A 128 -9.74 5.62 -12.27
CA GLN A 128 -10.44 5.47 -11.01
C GLN A 128 -11.96 5.37 -11.24
N LYS A 129 -12.64 4.57 -10.43
CA LYS A 129 -14.08 4.36 -10.48
C LYS A 129 -14.74 4.90 -9.22
N ARG A 130 -16.07 4.99 -9.24
CA ARG A 130 -16.83 5.56 -8.12
C ARG A 130 -16.59 4.83 -6.80
N PHE A 131 -16.49 3.51 -6.83
CA PHE A 131 -16.41 2.67 -5.63
C PHE A 131 -15.15 1.79 -5.59
N ASP A 132 -14.19 1.95 -6.52
CA ASP A 132 -13.01 1.09 -6.62
C ASP A 132 -12.21 0.99 -5.31
N TYR A 133 -12.12 2.09 -4.58
CA TYR A 133 -11.35 2.19 -3.36
C TYR A 133 -11.88 1.31 -2.20
N PHE A 134 -13.12 0.85 -2.26
CA PHE A 134 -13.63 -0.17 -1.34
C PHE A 134 -13.27 -1.60 -1.76
N PHE A 135 -12.80 -1.81 -2.98
CA PHE A 135 -12.59 -3.14 -3.56
C PHE A 135 -11.15 -3.42 -3.99
N GLU A 136 -10.30 -2.40 -4.04
CA GLU A 136 -8.88 -2.54 -4.39
C GLU A 136 -8.05 -1.35 -3.89
N SER A 137 -6.73 -1.56 -3.69
CA SER A 137 -5.77 -0.49 -3.39
C SER A 137 -5.33 0.24 -4.66
N ALA A 138 -4.66 1.39 -4.53
CA ALA A 138 -4.06 2.11 -5.66
C ALA A 138 -2.89 1.36 -6.30
N GLY A 139 -2.37 0.34 -5.66
CA GLY A 139 -1.21 -0.44 -6.04
C GLY A 139 -0.40 -0.82 -4.80
N PRO A 140 0.83 -1.33 -4.94
CA PRO A 140 1.69 -1.63 -3.80
C PRO A 140 1.96 -0.39 -2.94
N GLY A 141 1.84 -0.51 -1.61
CA GLY A 141 2.01 0.59 -0.66
C GLY A 141 3.37 1.28 -0.77
N CYS A 142 4.42 0.53 -1.13
CA CYS A 142 5.77 1.05 -1.36
C CYS A 142 5.88 2.06 -2.53
N THR A 143 4.82 2.24 -3.33
CA THR A 143 4.75 3.30 -4.34
C THR A 143 4.22 4.62 -3.79
N TYR A 144 3.63 4.64 -2.59
CA TYR A 144 2.83 5.75 -2.09
C TYR A 144 3.69 6.92 -1.61
N VAL A 145 3.32 8.11 -2.07
CA VAL A 145 3.88 9.40 -1.61
C VAL A 145 2.71 10.32 -1.27
N PHE A 146 2.77 10.97 -0.11
CA PHE A 146 1.71 11.81 0.43
C PHE A 146 2.21 13.21 0.72
N ARG A 147 1.34 14.23 0.61
CA ARG A 147 1.55 15.49 1.32
C ARG A 147 1.46 15.22 2.83
N SER A 148 2.41 15.75 3.61
CA SER A 148 2.41 15.56 5.07
C SER A 148 1.11 16.01 5.74
N PRO A 149 0.51 17.16 5.42
CA PRO A 149 -0.76 17.56 6.05
C PRO A 149 -1.91 16.58 5.79
N ALA A 150 -1.98 15.99 4.60
CA ALA A 150 -3.01 15.01 4.27
C ALA A 150 -2.80 13.68 5.00
N LEU A 151 -1.54 13.23 5.12
CA LEU A 151 -1.22 12.04 5.91
C LEU A 151 -1.42 12.29 7.42
N SER A 152 -1.20 13.53 7.92
CA SER A 152 -1.50 13.91 9.30
C SER A 152 -3.00 13.80 9.61
N GLN A 153 -3.89 14.12 8.67
CA GLN A 153 -5.32 13.87 8.82
C GLN A 153 -5.62 12.37 8.94
N PHE A 154 -5.01 11.55 8.08
CA PHE A 154 -5.13 10.09 8.19
C PHE A 154 -4.56 9.57 9.53
N LYS A 155 -3.44 10.10 10.01
CA LYS A 155 -2.85 9.73 11.31
C LYS A 155 -3.83 9.95 12.45
N GLN A 156 -4.56 11.09 12.49
CA GLN A 156 -5.58 11.33 13.48
C GLN A 156 -6.73 10.32 13.41
N PHE A 157 -7.18 10.02 12.20
CA PHE A 157 -8.18 8.97 11.96
C PHE A 157 -7.68 7.59 12.41
N LEU A 158 -6.45 7.23 12.08
CA LEU A 158 -5.79 5.98 12.49
C LEU A 158 -5.74 5.85 14.00
N ILE A 159 -5.34 6.89 14.74
CA ILE A 159 -5.27 6.90 16.19
C ILE A 159 -6.67 6.72 16.80
N ALA A 160 -7.65 7.46 16.31
CA ALA A 160 -9.03 7.39 16.80
C ALA A 160 -9.69 6.02 16.55
N ASN A 161 -9.25 5.29 15.54
CA ASN A 161 -9.82 4.00 15.14
C ASN A 161 -8.80 2.85 15.23
N TRP A 162 -7.79 2.96 16.10
CA TRP A 162 -6.62 2.09 16.14
C TRP A 162 -6.96 0.60 16.12
N LEU A 163 -7.86 0.15 16.99
CA LEU A 163 -8.21 -1.27 17.10
C LEU A 163 -8.82 -1.82 15.80
N THR A 164 -9.69 -1.04 15.17
CA THR A 164 -10.37 -1.44 13.94
C THR A 164 -9.42 -1.42 12.73
N VAL A 165 -8.60 -0.36 12.61
CA VAL A 165 -7.64 -0.25 11.50
C VAL A 165 -6.58 -1.34 11.60
N ASN A 166 -6.08 -1.63 12.81
CA ASN A 166 -5.05 -2.63 13.04
C ASN A 166 -5.54 -4.09 12.84
N ASP A 167 -6.85 -4.31 12.70
CA ASP A 167 -7.46 -5.60 12.32
C ASP A 167 -7.58 -5.79 10.78
N LEU A 168 -7.29 -4.74 10.01
CA LEU A 168 -7.30 -4.81 8.54
C LEU A 168 -5.95 -5.34 8.00
N THR A 169 -6.05 -6.17 6.96
CA THR A 169 -4.89 -6.91 6.44
C THR A 169 -3.92 -6.03 5.65
N PHE A 170 -4.40 -4.99 4.95
CA PHE A 170 -3.60 -4.23 3.99
C PHE A 170 -3.64 -2.73 4.25
N HIS A 171 -2.49 -2.16 4.62
CA HIS A 171 -2.33 -0.73 4.87
C HIS A 171 -2.56 0.13 3.62
N ASP A 172 -2.09 -0.35 2.47
CA ASP A 172 -2.24 0.31 1.18
C ASP A 172 -3.71 0.48 0.79
N TRP A 173 -4.53 -0.53 1.05
CA TRP A 173 -5.95 -0.47 0.78
C TRP A 173 -6.68 0.51 1.72
N VAL A 174 -6.36 0.50 3.00
CA VAL A 174 -6.94 1.43 3.99
C VAL A 174 -6.60 2.88 3.67
N LEU A 175 -5.32 3.16 3.36
CA LEU A 175 -4.86 4.49 2.96
C LEU A 175 -5.59 4.99 1.72
N TYR A 176 -5.63 4.19 0.66
CA TYR A 176 -6.33 4.57 -0.57
C TYR A 176 -7.82 4.80 -0.34
N ALA A 177 -8.48 3.92 0.41
CA ALA A 177 -9.91 4.06 0.73
C ALA A 177 -10.20 5.35 1.51
N TYR A 178 -9.39 5.65 2.53
CA TYR A 178 -9.53 6.87 3.32
C TYR A 178 -9.40 8.12 2.43
N PHE A 179 -8.32 8.23 1.67
CA PHE A 179 -8.07 9.40 0.82
C PHE A 179 -9.18 9.60 -0.21
N ARG A 180 -9.60 8.55 -0.89
CA ARG A 180 -10.66 8.61 -1.89
C ARG A 180 -12.02 8.97 -1.30
N HIS A 181 -12.36 8.41 -0.14
CA HIS A 181 -13.62 8.71 0.54
C HIS A 181 -13.70 10.16 1.00
N HIS A 182 -12.61 10.71 1.50
CA HIS A 182 -12.51 12.12 1.92
C HIS A 182 -12.21 13.09 0.78
N GLN A 183 -12.30 12.64 -0.47
CA GLN A 183 -12.07 13.45 -1.68
C GLN A 183 -10.67 14.09 -1.72
N LEU A 184 -9.70 13.49 -1.04
CA LEU A 184 -8.30 13.87 -1.13
C LEU A 184 -7.73 13.36 -2.45
N ALA A 185 -7.34 14.28 -3.34
CA ALA A 185 -6.94 13.96 -4.70
C ALA A 185 -5.77 12.97 -4.74
N TRP A 186 -5.93 11.87 -5.47
CA TRP A 186 -4.95 10.80 -5.64
C TRP A 186 -4.72 10.51 -7.11
N GLN A 187 -3.48 10.52 -7.56
CA GLN A 187 -3.10 10.08 -8.90
C GLN A 187 -2.38 8.74 -8.85
N ILE A 188 -2.74 7.84 -9.77
CA ILE A 188 -2.01 6.60 -10.03
C ILE A 188 -1.31 6.80 -11.37
N ASP A 189 0.00 6.97 -11.34
CA ASP A 189 0.81 7.27 -12.51
C ASP A 189 1.12 6.01 -13.33
N ASN A 190 1.17 6.16 -14.65
CA ASN A 190 1.46 5.06 -15.58
C ASN A 190 2.95 4.85 -15.83
N GLN A 191 3.81 5.72 -15.32
CA GLN A 191 5.26 5.54 -15.38
C GLN A 191 5.73 4.79 -14.14
N PRO A 192 6.32 3.60 -14.27
CA PRO A 192 6.92 2.90 -13.15
C PRO A 192 8.06 3.72 -12.54
N THR A 193 8.07 3.82 -11.22
CA THR A 193 9.08 4.58 -10.47
C THR A 193 9.96 3.69 -9.59
N MET A 194 9.75 2.38 -9.64
CA MET A 194 10.50 1.41 -8.86
C MET A 194 10.45 0.01 -9.48
N ARG A 195 11.42 -0.81 -9.10
CA ARG A 195 11.45 -2.24 -9.35
C ARG A 195 10.93 -2.95 -8.11
N TYR A 196 9.84 -3.69 -8.25
CA TYR A 196 9.14 -4.41 -7.20
C TYR A 196 9.61 -5.87 -7.16
N ARG A 197 10.29 -6.27 -6.11
CA ARG A 197 10.86 -7.61 -6.00
C ARG A 197 9.79 -8.67 -5.76
N ARG A 198 9.84 -9.74 -6.54
CA ARG A 198 8.92 -10.89 -6.41
C ARG A 198 9.68 -12.10 -5.89
N HIS A 199 9.29 -12.56 -4.71
CA HIS A 199 9.83 -13.73 -4.03
C HIS A 199 8.71 -14.46 -3.25
N GLU A 200 9.00 -15.65 -2.75
CA GLU A 200 8.02 -16.48 -2.05
C GLU A 200 7.49 -15.89 -0.72
N PHE A 201 8.23 -14.97 -0.11
CA PHE A 201 7.86 -14.30 1.15
C PHE A 201 7.01 -13.03 0.97
N ASN A 202 6.67 -12.63 -0.26
CA ASN A 202 5.74 -11.51 -0.45
C ASN A 202 4.38 -11.83 0.16
N GLN A 203 3.74 -10.90 0.86
CA GLN A 203 2.42 -11.10 1.49
C GLN A 203 1.34 -11.53 0.49
N ILE A 204 1.39 -10.98 -0.72
CA ILE A 204 0.64 -11.50 -1.86
C ILE A 204 1.64 -12.25 -2.72
N GLY A 205 1.70 -13.57 -2.58
CA GLY A 205 2.62 -14.43 -3.31
C GLY A 205 2.56 -14.26 -4.83
N PRO A 206 3.52 -14.83 -5.59
CA PRO A 206 3.58 -14.70 -7.03
C PRO A 206 2.27 -15.17 -7.66
N ASN A 207 1.74 -14.38 -8.60
CA ASN A 207 0.47 -14.66 -9.29
C ASN A 207 0.58 -15.82 -10.29
N VAL A 208 1.57 -16.71 -10.16
CA VAL A 208 1.90 -17.75 -11.13
C VAL A 208 2.06 -19.10 -10.41
N GLY A 209 1.39 -20.14 -10.94
CA GLY A 209 1.51 -21.53 -10.50
C GLY A 209 0.27 -22.08 -9.76
N LEU A 210 0.22 -23.41 -9.65
CA LEU A 210 -0.88 -24.16 -9.01
C LEU A 210 -1.10 -23.74 -7.54
N GLY A 211 -0.03 -23.43 -6.79
CA GLY A 211 -0.11 -22.97 -5.40
C GLY A 211 -0.80 -21.61 -5.25
N ALA A 212 -0.52 -20.67 -6.14
CA ALA A 212 -1.19 -19.37 -6.18
C ALA A 212 -2.67 -19.50 -6.52
N TYR A 213 -3.02 -20.44 -7.41
CA TYR A 213 -4.41 -20.76 -7.76
C TYR A 213 -5.15 -21.38 -6.57
N MET A 214 -4.54 -22.34 -5.86
CA MET A 214 -5.12 -22.98 -4.67
C MET A 214 -5.32 -21.99 -3.52
N ASN A 215 -4.35 -21.08 -3.28
CA ASN A 215 -4.50 -20.03 -2.28
C ASN A 215 -5.65 -19.07 -2.61
N ARG A 216 -5.82 -18.71 -3.88
CA ARG A 216 -6.96 -17.89 -4.33
C ARG A 216 -8.29 -18.58 -4.16
N LEU A 217 -8.38 -19.89 -4.50
CA LEU A 217 -9.57 -20.68 -4.24
C LEU A 217 -9.90 -20.72 -2.74
N GLY A 218 -8.91 -20.91 -1.88
CA GLY A 218 -9.07 -20.85 -0.43
C GLY A 218 -9.58 -19.48 0.06
N MET A 219 -9.04 -18.38 -0.47
CA MET A 219 -9.52 -17.03 -0.18
C MET A 219 -10.98 -16.79 -0.62
N VAL A 220 -11.36 -17.31 -1.78
CA VAL A 220 -12.75 -17.25 -2.28
C VAL A 220 -13.66 -18.10 -1.40
N GLN A 221 -13.28 -19.33 -1.08
CA GLN A 221 -14.08 -20.23 -0.23
C GLN A 221 -14.23 -19.70 1.21
N SER A 222 -13.21 -19.05 1.77
CA SER A 222 -13.27 -18.48 3.13
C SER A 222 -14.08 -17.19 3.22
N LYS A 223 -14.54 -16.65 2.09
CA LYS A 223 -15.15 -15.31 1.99
C LYS A 223 -14.29 -14.21 2.64
N TRP A 224 -12.98 -14.42 2.67
CA TRP A 224 -12.04 -13.48 3.29
C TRP A 224 -12.13 -12.09 2.64
N TYR A 225 -12.16 -12.05 1.31
CA TYR A 225 -12.21 -10.78 0.57
C TYR A 225 -13.48 -9.97 0.89
N SER A 226 -14.65 -10.60 0.89
CA SER A 226 -15.92 -9.91 1.21
C SER A 226 -15.95 -9.41 2.65
N LYS A 227 -15.36 -10.17 3.59
CA LYS A 227 -15.22 -9.73 5.00
C LYS A 227 -14.29 -8.52 5.13
N GLU A 228 -13.16 -8.50 4.41
CA GLU A 228 -12.25 -7.35 4.40
C GLU A 228 -12.91 -6.11 3.78
N VAL A 229 -13.64 -6.27 2.66
CA VAL A 229 -14.46 -5.19 2.08
C VAL A 229 -15.48 -4.65 3.09
N GLU A 230 -16.18 -5.53 3.78
CA GLU A 230 -17.18 -5.13 4.77
C GLU A 230 -16.55 -4.38 5.96
N LYS A 231 -15.43 -4.88 6.51
CA LYS A 231 -14.68 -4.21 7.57
C LYS A 231 -14.24 -2.82 7.13
N LEU A 232 -13.61 -2.73 5.96
CA LEU A 232 -13.14 -1.47 5.39
C LEU A 232 -14.29 -0.50 5.15
N PHE A 233 -15.40 -0.97 4.57
CA PHE A 233 -16.58 -0.14 4.33
C PHE A 233 -17.16 0.42 5.63
N ARG A 234 -17.34 -0.42 6.64
CA ARG A 234 -17.85 0.01 7.95
C ARG A 234 -16.92 1.02 8.64
N LEU A 235 -15.62 0.88 8.47
CA LEU A 235 -14.63 1.80 9.02
C LEU A 235 -14.63 3.15 8.30
N ILE A 236 -14.64 3.14 6.96
CA ILE A 236 -14.43 4.34 6.13
C ILE A 236 -15.74 5.10 5.90
N ASP A 237 -16.85 4.39 5.72
CA ASP A 237 -18.16 4.99 5.41
C ASP A 237 -19.28 4.51 6.34
N PRO A 238 -19.15 4.71 7.65
CA PRO A 238 -20.15 4.23 8.63
C PRO A 238 -21.53 4.88 8.47
N LYS A 239 -21.60 6.02 7.77
CA LYS A 239 -22.84 6.76 7.51
C LYS A 239 -23.45 6.52 6.13
N GLY A 240 -22.81 5.71 5.28
CA GLY A 240 -23.26 5.43 3.92
C GLY A 240 -23.20 6.64 2.96
N ALA A 241 -22.33 7.62 3.22
CA ALA A 241 -22.22 8.85 2.45
C ALA A 241 -21.77 8.61 1.00
N SER A 242 -21.03 7.53 0.72
CA SER A 242 -20.62 7.15 -0.64
C SER A 242 -21.79 6.72 -1.53
N GLY A 243 -22.89 6.27 -0.92
CA GLY A 243 -24.02 5.65 -1.59
C GLY A 243 -23.74 4.22 -2.07
N LEU A 244 -22.61 3.62 -1.67
CA LEU A 244 -22.34 2.19 -1.86
C LEU A 244 -23.28 1.37 -0.96
N LYS A 245 -23.82 0.30 -1.52
CA LYS A 245 -24.55 -0.73 -0.77
C LYS A 245 -23.89 -2.08 -1.02
N LEU A 246 -23.72 -2.85 0.05
CA LEU A 246 -23.07 -4.17 -0.04
C LEU A 246 -24.04 -5.30 -0.42
N GLU A 247 -25.33 -4.99 -0.64
CA GLU A 247 -26.27 -5.97 -1.14
C GLU A 247 -25.85 -6.48 -2.52
N ARG A 248 -25.91 -7.79 -2.70
CA ARG A 248 -25.48 -8.47 -3.91
C ARG A 248 -26.11 -7.91 -5.19
N SER A 249 -27.41 -7.57 -5.16
CA SER A 249 -28.11 -6.99 -6.29
C SER A 249 -27.56 -5.62 -6.70
N PHE A 250 -27.18 -4.78 -5.71
CA PHE A 250 -26.55 -3.50 -5.96
C PHE A 250 -25.16 -3.68 -6.56
N LEU A 251 -24.35 -4.57 -6.01
CA LEU A 251 -22.98 -4.84 -6.48
C LEU A 251 -22.99 -5.38 -7.92
N ILE A 252 -23.90 -6.32 -8.23
CA ILE A 252 -24.08 -6.83 -9.60
C ILE A 252 -24.41 -5.69 -10.56
N ARG A 253 -25.35 -4.81 -10.20
CA ARG A 253 -25.76 -3.69 -11.06
C ARG A 253 -24.62 -2.69 -11.32
N HIS A 254 -23.72 -2.51 -10.34
CA HIS A 254 -22.65 -1.53 -10.37
C HIS A 254 -21.25 -2.14 -10.56
N TYR A 255 -21.12 -3.38 -10.99
CA TYR A 255 -19.84 -4.10 -11.01
C TYR A 255 -18.70 -3.37 -11.72
N ARG A 256 -19.02 -2.59 -12.80
CA ARG A 256 -18.04 -1.77 -13.53
C ARG A 256 -17.48 -0.60 -12.73
N GLN A 257 -18.11 -0.25 -11.61
CA GLN A 257 -17.69 0.83 -10.71
C GLN A 257 -16.89 0.31 -9.50
N LEU A 258 -16.76 -1.01 -9.35
CA LEU A 258 -16.12 -1.65 -8.21
C LEU A 258 -14.63 -1.93 -8.42
N ARG A 259 -14.18 -2.05 -9.68
CA ARG A 259 -12.79 -2.35 -10.02
C ARG A 259 -12.35 -1.51 -11.21
N ARG A 260 -11.10 -1.04 -11.19
CA ARG A 260 -10.54 -0.23 -12.27
C ARG A 260 -10.28 -1.04 -13.53
N HIS A 261 -9.69 -2.25 -13.39
CA HIS A 261 -9.39 -3.11 -14.52
C HIS A 261 -10.64 -3.87 -14.99
N PRO A 262 -11.03 -3.77 -16.29
CA PRO A 262 -12.28 -4.38 -16.79
C PRO A 262 -12.37 -5.89 -16.59
N LYS A 263 -11.26 -6.63 -16.78
CA LYS A 263 -11.23 -8.08 -16.56
C LYS A 263 -11.45 -8.44 -15.08
N GLU A 264 -10.91 -7.64 -14.15
CA GLU A 264 -11.11 -7.85 -12.72
C GLU A 264 -12.55 -7.52 -12.30
N ALA A 265 -13.17 -6.50 -12.91
CA ALA A 265 -14.57 -6.19 -12.71
C ALA A 265 -15.48 -7.35 -13.17
N LEU A 266 -15.17 -7.96 -14.32
CA LEU A 266 -15.90 -9.15 -14.81
C LEU A 266 -15.68 -10.37 -13.91
N ALA A 267 -14.46 -10.59 -13.41
CA ALA A 267 -14.19 -11.67 -12.47
C ALA A 267 -14.97 -11.49 -11.15
N LEU A 268 -15.04 -10.26 -10.63
CA LEU A 268 -15.85 -9.95 -9.45
C LEU A 268 -17.35 -10.19 -9.72
N LEU A 269 -17.85 -9.75 -10.89
CA LEU A 269 -19.24 -10.04 -11.29
C LEU A 269 -19.54 -11.52 -11.28
N PHE A 270 -18.63 -12.35 -11.82
CA PHE A 270 -18.80 -13.80 -11.83
C PHE A 270 -18.89 -14.39 -10.41
N LEU A 271 -18.01 -13.96 -9.49
CA LEU A 271 -18.08 -14.36 -8.08
C LEU A 271 -19.39 -13.91 -7.41
N LEU A 272 -19.86 -12.71 -7.70
CA LEU A 272 -21.14 -12.20 -7.21
C LEU A 272 -22.31 -13.07 -7.74
N LEU A 273 -22.30 -13.45 -9.01
CA LEU A 273 -23.35 -14.29 -9.60
C LEU A 273 -23.38 -15.70 -9.00
N LEU A 274 -22.22 -16.25 -8.64
CA LEU A 274 -22.12 -17.56 -7.98
C LEU A 274 -22.42 -17.52 -6.47
N GLY A 275 -22.60 -16.34 -5.86
CA GLY A 275 -22.80 -16.22 -4.41
C GLY A 275 -21.54 -16.50 -3.58
N GLN A 276 -20.37 -16.40 -4.21
CA GLN A 276 -19.06 -16.65 -3.60
C GLN A 276 -18.35 -15.36 -3.17
N TYR A 277 -19.09 -14.29 -3.07
CA TYR A 277 -18.62 -13.00 -2.59
C TYR A 277 -19.18 -12.74 -1.19
#